data_87c349dc9c4eeefb57c6a221cb65398d
#
_entry.id   87c349dc9c4eeefb57c6a221cb65398d
#
_cell.length_a   1.000
_cell.length_b   1.000
_cell.length_c   1.000
_cell.angle_alpha   90.00
_cell.angle_beta   90.00
_cell.angle_gamma   90.00
#
_symmetry.space_group_name_H-M   'P 1'
#
loop_
_entity.id
_entity.type
_entity.pdbx_description
1 polymer ?
#
loop_
_entity_poly.entity_id
_entity_poly.type
_entity_poly.pdbx_seq_one_letter_code
_entity_poly.pdbx_strand_id
1 'polypeptide(L)'
;MGLVVFEDPIEHISGKISKKFRTCYNFRRASKRKYTSVRGDRTTPVSADESKQRIKFRVVRLAALDRSMDLSKVSADQEVFLAERKAPDFKYTTYKGWLFAKAYKHYDEETGTVQWPDSLAE
;
A
#
# COMPACT_ATOMS: atom_id res chain seq x y z
N MET A 1 -1.34 6.25 -30.97
CA MET A 1 -1.12 7.00 -29.71
C MET A 1 0.02 7.99 -29.92
N GLY A 2 -0.23 9.26 -29.63
CA GLY A 2 0.76 10.31 -29.85
C GLY A 2 1.84 10.38 -28.79
N LEU A 3 3.06 10.67 -29.21
CA LEU A 3 4.14 11.06 -28.33
C LEU A 3 4.28 12.57 -28.38
N VAL A 4 4.17 13.21 -27.24
CA VAL A 4 4.36 14.67 -27.13
C VAL A 4 5.72 14.94 -26.53
N VAL A 5 6.49 15.79 -27.21
CA VAL A 5 7.81 16.22 -26.75
C VAL A 5 7.69 17.67 -26.29
N PHE A 6 8.10 17.93 -25.05
CA PHE A 6 8.09 19.27 -24.46
C PHE A 6 9.49 19.87 -24.47
N GLU A 7 9.56 21.16 -24.75
CA GLU A 7 10.77 21.95 -24.57
C GLU A 7 10.84 22.50 -23.14
N ASP A 8 12.02 22.95 -22.71
CA ASP A 8 12.16 23.65 -21.44
C ASP A 8 11.23 24.86 -21.37
N PRO A 9 10.64 25.19 -20.21
CA PRO A 9 11.02 24.74 -18.87
C PRO A 9 10.19 23.57 -18.31
N ILE A 10 9.36 22.91 -19.10
CA ILE A 10 8.51 21.80 -18.60
C ILE A 10 9.39 20.57 -18.38
N GLU A 11 9.59 20.21 -17.13
CA GLU A 11 10.40 19.03 -16.77
C GLU A 11 9.54 17.79 -16.49
N HIS A 12 8.43 17.96 -15.79
CA HIS A 12 7.58 16.87 -15.40
C HIS A 12 6.14 17.34 -15.22
N ILE A 13 5.22 16.65 -15.86
CA ILE A 13 3.78 16.80 -15.64
C ILE A 13 3.19 15.41 -15.58
N SER A 14 2.35 15.17 -14.58
CA SER A 14 1.60 13.92 -14.46
C SER A 14 0.20 14.19 -13.94
N GLY A 15 -0.71 13.27 -14.23
CA GLY A 15 -2.07 13.36 -13.74
C GLY A 15 -3.11 13.12 -14.83
N LYS A 16 -4.38 13.36 -14.49
CA LYS A 16 -5.50 13.13 -15.38
C LYS A 16 -5.81 14.41 -16.17
N ILE A 17 -5.56 14.38 -17.47
CA ILE A 17 -5.79 15.50 -18.36
C ILE A 17 -7.23 15.53 -18.85
N SER A 18 -7.84 14.37 -19.13
CA SER A 18 -9.20 14.29 -19.63
C SER A 18 -10.10 13.48 -18.70
N LYS A 19 -11.19 14.11 -18.25
CA LYS A 19 -12.22 13.43 -17.45
C LYS A 19 -13.12 12.54 -18.33
N LYS A 20 -13.31 12.92 -19.58
CA LYS A 20 -14.22 12.25 -20.51
C LYS A 20 -13.79 10.82 -20.81
N PHE A 21 -12.51 10.58 -20.97
CA PHE A 21 -11.96 9.28 -21.36
C PHE A 21 -11.34 8.50 -20.23
N ARG A 22 -11.37 9.02 -19.00
CA ARG A 22 -10.74 8.41 -17.82
C ARG A 22 -9.29 7.98 -18.08
N THR A 23 -8.57 8.72 -18.90
CA THR A 23 -7.19 8.46 -19.23
C THR A 23 -6.25 9.36 -18.44
N CYS A 24 -5.09 8.85 -18.12
CA CYS A 24 -4.03 9.63 -17.48
C CYS A 24 -2.87 9.76 -18.44
N TYR A 25 -2.25 10.92 -18.46
CA TYR A 25 -1.04 11.18 -19.22
C TYR A 25 0.13 11.31 -18.26
N ASN A 26 1.20 10.58 -18.55
CA ASN A 26 2.44 10.69 -17.80
C ASN A 26 3.47 11.38 -18.69
N PHE A 27 4.04 12.46 -18.20
CA PHE A 27 5.13 13.16 -18.87
C PHE A 27 6.43 12.75 -18.20
N ARG A 28 7.35 12.18 -18.97
CA ARG A 28 8.60 11.65 -18.45
C ARG A 28 9.78 12.29 -19.16
N ARG A 29 10.87 12.46 -18.43
CA ARG A 29 12.15 12.84 -18.98
C ARG A 29 12.96 11.57 -19.24
N ALA A 30 13.28 11.31 -20.51
CA ALA A 30 14.13 10.20 -20.92
C ALA A 30 15.33 10.78 -21.67
N SER A 31 16.53 10.63 -21.11
CA SER A 31 17.73 11.28 -21.62
C SER A 31 17.53 12.79 -21.73
N LYS A 32 17.64 13.35 -22.93
CA LYS A 32 17.45 14.78 -23.21
C LYS A 32 16.03 15.10 -23.72
N ARG A 33 15.16 14.12 -23.80
CA ARG A 33 13.79 14.29 -24.33
C ARG A 33 12.76 14.10 -23.23
N LYS A 34 11.70 14.91 -23.29
CA LYS A 34 10.52 14.75 -22.46
C LYS A 34 9.41 14.18 -23.34
N TYR A 35 8.73 13.16 -22.86
CA TYR A 35 7.63 12.55 -23.59
C TYR A 35 6.46 12.26 -22.68
N THR A 36 5.29 12.09 -23.29
CA THR A 36 4.08 11.69 -22.58
C THR A 36 3.59 10.35 -23.11
N SER A 37 3.03 9.55 -22.23
CA SER A 37 2.32 8.34 -22.59
C SER A 37 0.91 8.37 -22.02
N VAL A 38 -0.04 7.78 -22.74
CA VAL A 38 -1.43 7.65 -22.28
C VAL A 38 -1.56 6.39 -21.45
N ARG A 39 -2.11 6.55 -20.24
CA ARG A 39 -2.43 5.43 -19.37
C ARG A 39 -3.94 5.24 -19.34
N GLY A 40 -4.40 4.15 -19.97
CA GLY A 40 -5.81 3.80 -20.01
C GLY A 40 -6.32 3.15 -18.73
N ASP A 41 -7.63 3.07 -18.62
CA ASP A 41 -8.28 2.31 -17.56
C ASP A 41 -8.05 0.81 -17.74
N ARG A 42 -8.12 0.09 -16.65
CA ARG A 42 -8.03 -1.37 -16.69
C ARG A 42 -9.24 -1.94 -17.44
N THR A 43 -8.97 -2.79 -18.45
CA THR A 43 -10.01 -3.43 -19.25
C THR A 43 -10.36 -4.83 -18.80
N THR A 44 -9.45 -5.51 -18.08
CA THR A 44 -9.69 -6.86 -17.57
C THR A 44 -10.52 -6.82 -16.29
N PRO A 45 -11.54 -7.70 -16.15
CA PRO A 45 -12.31 -7.76 -14.92
C PRO A 45 -11.46 -8.29 -13.76
N VAL A 46 -11.87 -7.92 -12.55
CA VAL A 46 -11.21 -8.40 -11.32
C VAL A 46 -11.50 -9.88 -11.15
N SER A 47 -10.45 -10.69 -10.98
CA SER A 47 -10.60 -12.13 -10.71
C SER A 47 -11.13 -12.37 -9.29
N ALA A 48 -11.65 -13.58 -9.03
CA ALA A 48 -12.11 -13.96 -7.70
C ALA A 48 -10.96 -13.93 -6.68
N ASP A 49 -9.77 -14.38 -7.07
CA ASP A 49 -8.60 -14.37 -6.20
C ASP A 49 -8.15 -12.94 -5.87
N GLU A 50 -8.18 -12.06 -6.85
CA GLU A 50 -7.88 -10.64 -6.63
C GLU A 50 -8.89 -9.99 -5.69
N SER A 51 -10.18 -10.31 -5.84
CA SER A 51 -11.23 -9.83 -4.93
C SER A 51 -10.99 -10.29 -3.49
N LYS A 52 -10.61 -11.55 -3.29
CA LYS A 52 -10.25 -12.08 -1.96
C LYS A 52 -9.07 -11.34 -1.36
N GLN A 53 -8.03 -11.09 -2.14
CA GLN A 53 -6.86 -10.34 -1.68
C GLN A 53 -7.20 -8.90 -1.30
N ARG A 54 -8.07 -8.24 -2.05
CA ARG A 54 -8.53 -6.90 -1.73
C ARG A 54 -9.31 -6.85 -0.42
N ILE A 55 -10.19 -7.81 -0.20
CA ILE A 55 -10.97 -7.93 1.04
C ILE A 55 -10.03 -8.20 2.22
N LYS A 56 -9.11 -9.16 2.08
CA LYS A 56 -8.10 -9.48 3.09
C LYS A 56 -7.29 -8.25 3.47
N PHE A 57 -6.79 -7.52 2.49
CA PHE A 57 -5.99 -6.32 2.71
C PHE A 57 -6.77 -5.26 3.49
N ARG A 58 -8.04 -5.05 3.12
CA ARG A 58 -8.91 -4.09 3.81
C ARG A 58 -9.14 -4.47 5.26
N VAL A 59 -9.47 -5.74 5.51
CA VAL A 59 -9.71 -6.25 6.87
C VAL A 59 -8.46 -6.14 7.72
N VAL A 60 -7.32 -6.54 7.21
CA VAL A 60 -6.02 -6.46 7.89
C VAL A 60 -5.66 -5.01 8.22
N ARG A 61 -5.85 -4.10 7.28
CA ARG A 61 -5.56 -2.68 7.49
C ARG A 61 -6.43 -2.08 8.59
N LEU A 62 -7.73 -2.37 8.57
CA LEU A 62 -8.66 -1.86 9.58
C LEU A 62 -8.36 -2.44 10.95
N ALA A 63 -8.06 -3.74 11.05
CA ALA A 63 -7.69 -4.38 12.30
C ALA A 63 -6.40 -3.79 12.89
N ALA A 64 -5.40 -3.56 12.07
CA ALA A 64 -4.15 -2.92 12.49
C ALA A 64 -4.39 -1.49 12.98
N LEU A 65 -5.22 -0.72 12.27
CA LEU A 65 -5.58 0.63 12.68
C LEU A 65 -6.30 0.65 14.03
N ASP A 66 -7.31 -0.21 14.20
CA ASP A 66 -8.07 -0.30 15.45
C ASP A 66 -7.16 -0.65 16.63
N ARG A 67 -6.24 -1.60 16.44
CA ARG A 67 -5.29 -1.98 17.47
C ARG A 67 -4.31 -0.83 17.79
N SER A 68 -3.89 -0.06 16.81
CA SER A 68 -3.01 1.08 17.03
C SER A 68 -3.68 2.21 17.81
N MET A 69 -5.02 2.26 17.80
CA MET A 69 -5.82 3.23 18.53
C MET A 69 -6.25 2.74 19.92
N ASP A 70 -6.05 1.48 20.25
CA ASP A 70 -6.41 0.89 21.53
C ASP A 70 -5.34 1.20 22.57
N LEU A 71 -5.61 2.18 23.41
CA LEU A 71 -4.67 2.67 24.42
C LEU A 71 -4.26 1.60 25.44
N SER A 72 -5.07 0.58 25.68
CA SER A 72 -4.75 -0.50 26.60
C SER A 72 -3.67 -1.45 26.07
N LYS A 73 -3.52 -1.53 24.76
CA LYS A 73 -2.61 -2.49 24.09
C LYS A 73 -1.37 -1.82 23.48
N VAL A 74 -1.46 -0.53 23.18
CA VAL A 74 -0.41 0.21 22.47
C VAL A 74 0.92 0.15 23.22
N SER A 75 0.93 0.34 24.54
CA SER A 75 2.16 0.33 25.34
C SER A 75 2.90 -0.99 25.25
N ALA A 76 2.18 -2.12 25.41
CA ALA A 76 2.77 -3.46 25.32
C ALA A 76 3.25 -3.76 23.88
N ASP A 77 2.46 -3.38 22.88
CA ASP A 77 2.81 -3.59 21.49
C ASP A 77 4.04 -2.77 21.07
N GLN A 78 4.17 -1.55 21.54
CA GLN A 78 5.37 -0.74 21.30
C GLN A 78 6.62 -1.30 21.95
N GLU A 79 6.51 -1.86 23.14
CA GLU A 79 7.63 -2.54 23.79
C GLU A 79 8.12 -3.74 22.98
N VAL A 80 7.19 -4.56 22.47
CA VAL A 80 7.52 -5.69 21.60
C VAL A 80 8.18 -5.20 20.31
N PHE A 81 7.64 -4.15 19.69
CA PHE A 81 8.23 -3.57 18.49
C PHE A 81 9.66 -3.09 18.71
N LEU A 82 9.91 -2.37 19.80
CA LEU A 82 11.25 -1.88 20.12
C LEU A 82 12.23 -3.01 20.42
N ALA A 83 11.77 -4.09 21.04
CA ALA A 83 12.58 -5.28 21.28
C ALA A 83 12.93 -5.99 19.97
N GLU A 84 11.96 -6.18 19.07
CA GLU A 84 12.20 -6.82 17.77
C GLU A 84 13.06 -5.95 16.85
N ARG A 85 12.97 -4.63 16.96
CA ARG A 85 13.74 -3.68 16.16
C ARG A 85 15.27 -3.87 16.31
N LYS A 86 15.71 -4.44 17.41
CA LYS A 86 17.14 -4.71 17.67
C LYS A 86 17.67 -5.90 16.86
N ALA A 87 16.79 -6.70 16.26
CA ALA A 87 17.21 -7.84 15.45
C ALA A 87 17.86 -7.37 14.14
N PRO A 88 18.96 -8.01 13.68
CA PRO A 88 19.66 -7.58 12.47
C PRO A 88 18.86 -7.77 11.17
N ASP A 89 17.89 -8.68 11.17
CA ASP A 89 17.01 -8.99 10.03
C ASP A 89 15.68 -8.22 10.05
N PHE A 90 15.53 -7.25 10.94
CA PHE A 90 14.32 -6.48 11.07
C PHE A 90 14.08 -5.59 9.83
N LYS A 91 12.90 -5.74 9.21
CA LYS A 91 12.56 -5.12 7.92
C LYS A 91 11.72 -3.86 8.02
N TYR A 92 11.07 -3.63 9.15
CA TYR A 92 10.06 -2.58 9.27
C TYR A 92 10.65 -1.31 9.88
N THR A 93 10.37 -0.16 9.25
CA THR A 93 10.86 1.13 9.70
C THR A 93 9.90 1.84 10.65
N THR A 94 8.60 1.50 10.58
CA THR A 94 7.55 2.16 11.38
C THR A 94 6.77 1.15 12.20
N TYR A 95 6.26 1.61 13.35
CA TYR A 95 5.37 0.82 14.21
C TYR A 95 4.11 0.37 13.47
N LYS A 96 3.48 1.26 12.71
CA LYS A 96 2.26 0.93 11.95
C LYS A 96 2.52 -0.13 10.88
N GLY A 97 3.64 -0.05 10.18
CA GLY A 97 4.01 -1.06 9.19
C GLY A 97 4.26 -2.43 9.81
N TRP A 98 4.94 -2.47 10.93
CA TRP A 98 5.15 -3.69 11.71
C TRP A 98 3.82 -4.30 12.19
N LEU A 99 2.92 -3.45 12.72
CA LEU A 99 1.61 -3.87 13.21
C LEU A 99 0.75 -4.44 12.09
N PHE A 100 0.79 -3.81 10.91
CA PHE A 100 0.11 -4.31 9.71
C PHE A 100 0.61 -5.71 9.33
N ALA A 101 1.91 -5.94 9.35
CA ALA A 101 2.50 -7.25 9.03
C ALA A 101 2.06 -8.31 10.04
N LYS A 102 1.99 -7.98 11.33
CA LYS A 102 1.47 -8.89 12.35
C LYS A 102 0.00 -9.21 12.14
N ALA A 103 -0.81 -8.21 11.82
CA ALA A 103 -2.23 -8.41 11.48
C ALA A 103 -2.38 -9.33 10.27
N TYR A 104 -1.57 -9.14 9.25
CA TYR A 104 -1.59 -9.98 8.05
C TYR A 104 -1.24 -11.44 8.36
N LYS A 105 -0.26 -11.66 9.22
CA LYS A 105 0.15 -13.00 9.66
C LYS A 105 -0.95 -13.73 10.43
N HIS A 106 -1.74 -13.01 11.23
CA HIS A 106 -2.80 -13.58 12.08
C HIS A 106 -4.19 -13.50 11.44
N TYR A 107 -4.26 -13.20 10.15
CA TYR A 107 -5.52 -13.21 9.42
C TYR A 107 -6.04 -14.64 9.26
N ASP A 108 -7.30 -14.86 9.65
CA ASP A 108 -7.97 -16.13 9.48
C ASP A 108 -8.89 -16.07 8.25
N GLU A 109 -8.61 -16.91 7.26
CA GLU A 109 -9.39 -16.96 6.03
C GLU A 109 -10.78 -17.56 6.22
N GLU A 110 -10.96 -18.46 7.20
CA GLU A 110 -12.25 -19.07 7.48
C GLU A 110 -13.25 -18.07 8.04
N THR A 111 -12.82 -17.27 9.00
CA THR A 111 -13.68 -16.25 9.63
C THR A 111 -13.65 -14.91 8.91
N GLY A 112 -12.67 -14.68 8.06
CA GLY A 112 -12.46 -13.40 7.39
C GLY A 112 -12.05 -12.26 8.32
N THR A 113 -11.50 -12.57 9.48
CA THR A 113 -11.07 -11.59 10.49
C THR A 113 -9.66 -11.87 10.98
N VAL A 114 -9.04 -10.86 11.60
CA VAL A 114 -7.72 -11.02 12.23
C VAL A 114 -7.91 -11.55 13.64
N GLN A 115 -7.26 -12.67 13.91
CA GLN A 115 -7.25 -13.30 15.24
C GLN A 115 -5.97 -12.89 15.96
N TRP A 116 -6.09 -11.88 16.83
CA TRP A 116 -4.93 -11.38 17.55
C TRP A 116 -4.49 -12.37 18.65
N PRO A 117 -3.19 -12.67 18.75
CA PRO A 117 -2.66 -13.43 19.88
C PRO A 117 -2.64 -12.58 21.16
N ASP A 118 -2.46 -13.24 22.30
CA ASP A 118 -2.34 -12.54 23.59
C ASP A 118 -1.11 -11.63 23.62
N SER A 119 -0.04 -12.03 22.93
CA SER A 119 1.17 -11.22 22.78
C SER A 119 1.64 -11.21 21.33
N LEU A 120 1.99 -10.02 20.82
CA LEU A 120 2.56 -9.88 19.48
C LEU A 120 4.03 -10.34 19.37
N ALA A 121 4.63 -10.74 20.47
CA ALA A 121 5.97 -11.35 20.46
C ALA A 121 5.97 -12.77 19.87
N GLU A 122 4.82 -13.38 19.74
CA GLU A 122 4.65 -14.72 19.16
C GLU A 122 4.69 -14.73 17.63
#